data_b176fbbb8899f4c9ff7fd8db035cb49a
#
_entry.id   b176fbbb8899f4c9ff7fd8db035cb49a
#
_cell.length_a   1.000
_cell.length_b   1.000
_cell.length_c   1.000
_cell.angle_alpha   90.00
_cell.angle_beta   90.00
_cell.angle_gamma   90.00
#
_symmetry.space_group_name_H-M   'P 1'
#
loop_
_entity.id
_entity.type
_entity.pdbx_description
1 polymer ?
#
loop_
_entity_poly.entity_id
_entity_poly.type
_entity_poly.pdbx_seq_one_letter_code
_entity_poly.pdbx_strand_id
1 'polypeptide(L)'
;MFPNSLSPSRTSDYLQCPLLYRFRTIDKLPESPSIAAIRGNLVHSVLEKIFDAPAGERTFGLARDLFANALTNMENEAPDDLRALIDDPSHTGEIGVKLAEELFAPISPALNTYFSMEDPNRLEPFAREMAVSIEVEDNFSIRGFIDRVDKTPAGDVRVVDYKSGKAPSDRYASKAMFQMRFYALAWWRMTERVPKLLQLMYLGNGKFLRYEPDEGDLLSTEKRILAIRSAIAQSADVLSFPPSPSKLCGWCSFKSLCPAFGGTPPPMPPRDDWTSGSTLVSDALEITNQHGSDFGRAPE
;
A
#
# COMPACT_ATOMS: atom_id res chain seq x y z
N MET A 1 -21.87 10.17 8.24
CA MET A 1 -21.79 8.69 8.37
C MET A 1 -20.33 8.33 8.68
N PHE A 2 -20.03 7.33 9.49
CA PHE A 2 -18.68 6.92 9.83
C PHE A 2 -18.03 6.18 8.63
N PRO A 3 -16.69 6.27 8.39
CA PRO A 3 -16.06 5.50 7.33
C PRO A 3 -16.33 4.00 7.51
N ASN A 4 -17.07 3.41 6.57
CA ASN A 4 -17.53 2.03 6.62
C ASN A 4 -16.50 1.03 6.05
N SER A 5 -15.27 1.48 5.82
CA SER A 5 -14.22 0.61 5.32
C SER A 5 -12.85 0.95 5.90
N LEU A 6 -12.03 -0.09 6.10
CA LEU A 6 -10.61 0.04 6.44
C LEU A 6 -9.72 -0.58 5.35
N SER A 7 -8.56 0.02 5.18
CA SER A 7 -7.42 -0.53 4.42
C SER A 7 -6.24 -0.77 5.36
N PRO A 8 -5.21 -1.51 4.95
CA PRO A 8 -3.98 -1.66 5.73
C PRO A 8 -3.34 -0.32 6.11
N SER A 9 -3.33 0.66 5.18
CA SER A 9 -2.78 2.00 5.42
C SER A 9 -3.59 2.76 6.47
N ARG A 10 -4.92 2.86 6.33
CA ARG A 10 -5.80 3.53 7.31
C ARG A 10 -5.70 2.89 8.69
N THR A 11 -5.63 1.57 8.74
CA THR A 11 -5.42 0.82 9.99
C THR A 11 -4.08 1.16 10.62
N SER A 12 -3.02 1.23 9.82
CA SER A 12 -1.68 1.59 10.27
C SER A 12 -1.62 3.03 10.78
N ASP A 13 -2.27 3.97 10.10
CA ASP A 13 -2.33 5.37 10.51
C ASP A 13 -2.97 5.52 11.89
N TYR A 14 -4.12 4.87 12.13
CA TYR A 14 -4.77 4.91 13.43
C TYR A 14 -3.93 4.28 14.54
N LEU A 15 -3.34 3.12 14.29
CA LEU A 15 -2.45 2.45 15.25
C LEU A 15 -1.18 3.23 15.54
N GLN A 16 -0.70 4.01 14.58
CA GLN A 16 0.46 4.89 14.77
C GLN A 16 0.09 6.13 15.57
N CYS A 17 -1.00 6.79 15.18
CA CYS A 17 -1.47 8.03 15.79
C CYS A 17 -2.93 8.30 15.38
N PRO A 18 -3.91 8.27 16.31
CA PRO A 18 -5.30 8.59 15.99
C PRO A 18 -5.47 9.93 15.26
N LEU A 19 -4.69 10.96 15.64
CA LEU A 19 -4.74 12.26 14.99
C LEU A 19 -4.25 12.20 13.53
N LEU A 20 -3.25 11.38 13.22
CA LEU A 20 -2.80 11.14 11.85
C LEU A 20 -3.90 10.52 11.00
N TYR A 21 -4.59 9.50 11.54
CA TYR A 21 -5.75 8.90 10.88
C TYR A 21 -6.84 9.95 10.61
N ARG A 22 -7.13 10.81 11.57
CA ARG A 22 -8.09 11.90 11.39
C ARG A 22 -7.66 12.80 10.23
N PHE A 23 -6.45 13.31 10.24
CA PHE A 23 -5.95 14.22 9.21
C PHE A 23 -6.01 13.60 7.80
N ARG A 24 -5.64 12.34 7.66
CA ARG A 24 -5.61 11.63 6.38
C ARG A 24 -6.97 11.16 5.90
N THR A 25 -7.79 10.62 6.83
CA THR A 25 -9.02 9.91 6.45
C THR A 25 -10.27 10.77 6.62
N ILE A 26 -10.33 11.58 7.66
CA ILE A 26 -11.52 12.39 8.00
C ILE A 26 -11.38 13.80 7.42
N ASP A 27 -10.31 14.51 7.81
CA ASP A 27 -10.05 15.88 7.36
C ASP A 27 -9.54 15.93 5.90
N LYS A 28 -8.96 14.82 5.39
CA LYS A 28 -8.41 14.69 4.02
C LYS A 28 -7.44 15.82 3.68
N LEU A 29 -6.59 16.16 4.65
CA LEU A 29 -5.59 17.22 4.46
C LEU A 29 -4.58 16.79 3.39
N PRO A 30 -4.19 17.71 2.50
CA PRO A 30 -3.16 17.43 1.51
C PRO A 30 -1.82 17.14 2.21
N GLU A 31 -1.10 16.17 1.67
CA GLU A 31 0.28 15.88 2.07
C GLU A 31 1.21 16.18 0.90
N SER A 32 2.32 16.84 1.20
CA SER A 32 3.37 16.98 0.20
C SER A 32 3.89 15.58 -0.17
N PRO A 33 4.00 15.26 -1.45
CA PRO A 33 4.56 13.99 -1.89
C PRO A 33 5.99 13.83 -1.37
N SER A 34 6.38 12.62 -1.02
CA SER A 34 7.76 12.32 -0.65
C SER A 34 8.47 11.58 -1.76
N ILE A 35 9.77 11.82 -1.94
CA ILE A 35 10.61 11.10 -2.91
C ILE A 35 10.49 9.60 -2.72
N ALA A 36 10.46 9.15 -1.46
CA ALA A 36 10.33 7.73 -1.15
C ALA A 36 9.00 7.14 -1.62
N ALA A 37 7.89 7.90 -1.49
CA ALA A 37 6.58 7.48 -1.98
C ALA A 37 6.55 7.44 -3.51
N ILE A 38 7.04 8.50 -4.18
CA ILE A 38 7.10 8.56 -5.65
C ILE A 38 7.94 7.41 -6.21
N ARG A 39 9.15 7.19 -5.65
CA ARG A 39 10.00 6.07 -6.04
C ARG A 39 9.32 4.72 -5.82
N GLY A 40 8.59 4.57 -4.71
CA GLY A 40 7.79 3.37 -4.44
C GLY A 40 6.76 3.13 -5.53
N ASN A 41 5.94 4.13 -5.85
CA ASN A 41 4.89 4.04 -6.86
C ASN A 41 5.46 3.71 -8.26
N LEU A 42 6.56 4.35 -8.66
CA LEU A 42 7.23 4.06 -9.93
C LEU A 42 7.75 2.62 -9.98
N VAL A 43 8.36 2.12 -8.91
CA VAL A 43 8.84 0.73 -8.83
C VAL A 43 7.67 -0.25 -8.91
N HIS A 44 6.57 -0.03 -8.18
CA HIS A 44 5.38 -0.88 -8.23
C HIS A 44 4.78 -0.91 -9.64
N SER A 45 4.65 0.25 -10.31
CA SER A 45 4.15 0.34 -11.69
C SER A 45 5.02 -0.46 -12.68
N VAL A 46 6.35 -0.43 -12.52
CA VAL A 46 7.25 -1.26 -13.35
C VAL A 46 7.06 -2.74 -13.08
N LEU A 47 7.00 -3.15 -11.79
CA LEU A 47 6.86 -4.54 -11.39
C LEU A 47 5.47 -5.12 -11.70
N GLU A 48 4.46 -4.29 -11.84
CA GLU A 48 3.18 -4.64 -12.39
C GLU A 48 3.27 -4.90 -13.90
N LYS A 49 3.78 -3.91 -14.65
CA LYS A 49 3.76 -3.90 -16.13
C LYS A 49 4.79 -4.81 -16.78
N ILE A 50 5.84 -5.22 -16.07
CA ILE A 50 6.86 -6.13 -16.63
C ILE A 50 6.26 -7.46 -17.08
N PHE A 51 5.18 -7.89 -16.44
CA PHE A 51 4.46 -9.12 -16.77
C PHE A 51 3.49 -8.99 -17.95
N ASP A 52 3.34 -7.81 -18.55
CA ASP A 52 2.63 -7.63 -19.82
C ASP A 52 3.45 -8.20 -20.99
N ALA A 53 4.76 -8.25 -20.85
CA ALA A 53 5.64 -8.90 -21.82
C ALA A 53 5.63 -10.42 -21.65
N PRO A 54 5.81 -11.17 -22.75
CA PRO A 54 5.90 -12.63 -22.68
C PRO A 54 7.15 -13.08 -21.90
N ALA A 55 7.09 -14.29 -21.35
CA ALA A 55 8.25 -14.90 -20.72
C ALA A 55 9.44 -14.99 -21.72
N GLY A 56 10.63 -14.64 -21.27
CA GLY A 56 11.83 -14.50 -22.09
C GLY A 56 12.15 -13.06 -22.48
N GLU A 57 11.16 -12.15 -22.45
CA GLU A 57 11.36 -10.73 -22.78
C GLU A 57 11.37 -9.83 -21.54
N ARG A 58 11.07 -10.35 -20.36
CA ARG A 58 11.02 -9.64 -19.09
C ARG A 58 12.43 -9.38 -18.57
N THR A 59 13.12 -8.49 -19.25
CA THR A 59 14.53 -8.17 -19.01
C THR A 59 14.67 -6.91 -18.15
N PHE A 60 15.86 -6.74 -17.58
CA PHE A 60 16.22 -5.49 -16.90
C PHE A 60 16.17 -4.28 -17.84
N GLY A 61 16.47 -4.47 -19.15
CA GLY A 61 16.30 -3.43 -20.17
C GLY A 61 14.86 -2.96 -20.28
N LEU A 62 13.90 -3.91 -20.40
CA LEU A 62 12.47 -3.60 -20.39
C LEU A 62 12.04 -2.87 -19.12
N ALA A 63 12.49 -3.33 -17.95
CA ALA A 63 12.15 -2.68 -16.68
C ALA A 63 12.65 -1.22 -16.63
N ARG A 64 13.82 -0.93 -17.18
CA ARG A 64 14.35 0.42 -17.30
C ARG A 64 13.48 1.29 -18.21
N ASP A 65 13.04 0.75 -19.35
CA ASP A 65 12.21 1.48 -20.30
C ASP A 65 10.80 1.74 -19.73
N LEU A 66 10.22 0.76 -19.03
CA LEU A 66 8.98 0.92 -18.28
C LEU A 66 9.09 1.98 -17.17
N PHE A 67 10.23 2.05 -16.49
CA PHE A 67 10.48 3.08 -15.48
C PHE A 67 10.53 4.48 -16.10
N ALA A 68 11.21 4.65 -17.24
CA ALA A 68 11.25 5.92 -17.96
C ALA A 68 9.83 6.36 -18.40
N ASN A 69 9.04 5.42 -18.93
CA ASN A 69 7.66 5.68 -19.34
C ASN A 69 6.77 6.03 -18.13
N ALA A 70 6.89 5.32 -17.01
CA ALA A 70 6.12 5.60 -15.80
C ALA A 70 6.45 7.00 -15.24
N LEU A 71 7.72 7.41 -15.30
CA LEU A 71 8.14 8.75 -14.91
C LEU A 71 7.52 9.82 -15.82
N THR A 72 7.60 9.64 -17.15
CA THR A 72 7.00 10.56 -18.11
C THR A 72 5.49 10.68 -17.93
N ASN A 73 4.79 9.58 -17.66
CA ASN A 73 3.36 9.61 -17.38
C ASN A 73 3.07 10.41 -16.09
N MET A 74 3.86 10.22 -15.05
CA MET A 74 3.71 10.98 -13.81
C MET A 74 3.96 12.48 -14.02
N GLU A 75 4.93 12.87 -14.84
CA GLU A 75 5.17 14.27 -15.21
C GLU A 75 3.96 14.89 -15.93
N ASN A 76 3.25 14.10 -16.73
CA ASN A 76 2.06 14.56 -17.47
C ASN A 76 0.79 14.60 -16.60
N GLU A 77 0.62 13.63 -15.70
CA GLU A 77 -0.60 13.44 -14.90
C GLU A 77 -0.58 14.25 -13.59
N ALA A 78 0.59 14.38 -12.95
CA ALA A 78 0.76 15.06 -11.68
C ALA A 78 2.00 15.99 -11.69
N PRO A 79 2.07 16.97 -12.60
CA PRO A 79 3.23 17.86 -12.73
C PRO A 79 3.49 18.68 -11.46
N ASP A 80 2.44 19.03 -10.71
CA ASP A 80 2.55 19.82 -9.50
C ASP A 80 3.16 19.04 -8.33
N ASP A 81 2.92 17.73 -8.26
CA ASP A 81 3.54 16.85 -7.25
C ASP A 81 5.06 16.75 -7.47
N LEU A 82 5.50 16.63 -8.72
CA LEU A 82 6.92 16.64 -9.08
C LEU A 82 7.55 18.03 -8.86
N ARG A 83 6.87 19.10 -9.25
CA ARG A 83 7.33 20.47 -9.00
C ARG A 83 7.45 20.76 -7.51
N ALA A 84 6.47 20.35 -6.70
CA ALA A 84 6.53 20.56 -5.25
C ALA A 84 7.77 19.91 -4.60
N LEU A 85 8.30 18.82 -5.19
CA LEU A 85 9.56 18.19 -4.75
C LEU A 85 10.80 18.94 -5.23
N ILE A 86 10.75 19.53 -6.44
CA ILE A 86 11.88 20.25 -7.03
C ILE A 86 11.94 21.70 -6.52
N ASP A 87 10.78 22.34 -6.35
CA ASP A 87 10.65 23.73 -5.94
C ASP A 87 10.59 23.91 -4.41
N ASP A 88 10.63 22.83 -3.62
CA ASP A 88 10.72 22.93 -2.17
C ASP A 88 12.01 23.70 -1.78
N PRO A 89 11.90 24.81 -1.03
CA PRO A 89 13.05 25.62 -0.61
C PRO A 89 14.14 24.81 0.11
N SER A 90 13.79 23.67 0.71
CA SER A 90 14.75 22.74 1.32
C SER A 90 15.58 21.96 0.29
N HIS A 91 15.17 21.96 -0.98
CA HIS A 91 15.79 21.24 -2.09
C HIS A 91 16.53 22.18 -3.07
N THR A 92 16.94 23.37 -2.66
CA THR A 92 17.67 24.32 -3.50
C THR A 92 19.17 24.03 -3.57
N GLY A 93 19.81 24.36 -4.70
CA GLY A 93 21.26 24.20 -4.90
C GLY A 93 21.69 22.73 -5.17
N GLU A 94 22.80 22.32 -4.57
CA GLU A 94 23.33 20.95 -4.73
C GLU A 94 22.35 19.84 -4.31
N ILE A 95 21.48 20.13 -3.33
CA ILE A 95 20.47 19.20 -2.86
C ILE A 95 19.40 18.99 -3.93
N GLY A 96 18.95 20.05 -4.62
CA GLY A 96 17.97 19.95 -5.72
C GLY A 96 18.51 19.15 -6.91
N VAL A 97 19.77 19.35 -7.30
CA VAL A 97 20.45 18.55 -8.35
C VAL A 97 20.52 17.08 -7.94
N LYS A 98 20.94 16.81 -6.71
CA LYS A 98 21.04 15.45 -6.18
C LYS A 98 19.69 14.75 -6.09
N LEU A 99 18.64 15.49 -5.74
CA LEU A 99 17.27 15.01 -5.73
C LEU A 99 16.81 14.64 -7.14
N ALA A 100 17.05 15.52 -8.13
CA ALA A 100 16.73 15.25 -9.53
C ALA A 100 17.50 14.01 -10.04
N GLU A 101 18.78 13.88 -9.72
CA GLU A 101 19.58 12.70 -10.06
C GLU A 101 19.00 11.42 -9.42
N GLU A 102 18.60 11.47 -8.15
CA GLU A 102 18.00 10.33 -7.46
C GLU A 102 16.61 9.96 -8.01
N LEU A 103 15.81 10.96 -8.39
CA LEU A 103 14.47 10.76 -8.95
C LEU A 103 14.52 10.28 -10.40
N PHE A 104 15.42 10.88 -11.17
CA PHE A 104 15.56 10.66 -12.62
C PHE A 104 16.68 9.67 -12.97
N ALA A 105 17.35 9.08 -11.97
CA ALA A 105 18.29 8.01 -12.26
C ALA A 105 17.64 6.94 -13.14
N PRO A 106 18.19 6.64 -14.32
CA PRO A 106 17.52 5.79 -15.32
C PRO A 106 17.28 4.36 -14.85
N ILE A 107 17.84 3.98 -13.70
CA ILE A 107 17.68 2.63 -13.11
C ILE A 107 17.58 2.78 -11.61
N SER A 108 16.39 2.52 -11.06
CA SER A 108 16.24 2.46 -9.60
C SER A 108 17.07 1.31 -9.03
N PRO A 109 17.91 1.53 -8.00
CA PRO A 109 18.59 0.44 -7.29
C PRO A 109 17.63 -0.67 -6.84
N ALA A 110 16.37 -0.34 -6.60
CA ALA A 110 15.34 -1.32 -6.24
C ALA A 110 15.05 -2.31 -7.38
N LEU A 111 15.06 -1.87 -8.66
CA LEU A 111 14.87 -2.77 -9.80
C LEU A 111 16.05 -3.73 -9.94
N ASN A 112 17.30 -3.24 -9.78
CA ASN A 112 18.49 -4.12 -9.75
C ASN A 112 18.33 -5.21 -8.67
N THR A 113 17.90 -4.80 -7.48
CA THR A 113 17.68 -5.73 -6.38
C THR A 113 16.60 -6.74 -6.72
N TYR A 114 15.46 -6.31 -7.32
CA TYR A 114 14.41 -7.21 -7.74
C TYR A 114 14.92 -8.35 -8.63
N PHE A 115 15.65 -8.03 -9.71
CA PHE A 115 16.21 -9.03 -10.64
C PHE A 115 17.25 -9.94 -9.99
N SER A 116 17.88 -9.53 -8.89
CA SER A 116 18.76 -10.39 -8.09
C SER A 116 17.99 -11.34 -7.16
N MET A 117 16.74 -10.99 -6.80
CA MET A 117 15.90 -11.75 -5.87
C MET A 117 15.06 -12.82 -6.57
N GLU A 118 14.56 -12.53 -7.79
CA GLU A 118 13.78 -13.48 -8.58
C GLU A 118 13.90 -13.18 -10.09
N ASP A 119 13.65 -14.20 -10.90
CA ASP A 119 13.61 -14.11 -12.35
C ASP A 119 12.16 -14.02 -12.82
N PRO A 120 11.68 -12.85 -13.33
CA PRO A 120 10.30 -12.69 -13.78
C PRO A 120 9.93 -13.58 -14.97
N ASN A 121 10.90 -14.07 -15.75
CA ASN A 121 10.65 -14.98 -16.86
C ASN A 121 10.21 -16.39 -16.44
N ARG A 122 10.39 -16.73 -15.16
CA ARG A 122 9.98 -18.00 -14.57
C ARG A 122 8.64 -17.92 -13.81
N LEU A 123 7.95 -16.79 -13.92
CA LEU A 123 6.72 -16.51 -13.18
C LEU A 123 5.60 -16.15 -14.15
N GLU A 124 4.40 -16.62 -13.84
CA GLU A 124 3.15 -16.16 -14.46
C GLU A 124 2.19 -15.81 -13.32
N PRO A 125 2.13 -14.52 -12.93
CA PRO A 125 1.23 -14.07 -11.87
C PRO A 125 -0.23 -14.39 -12.21
N PHE A 126 -0.96 -14.93 -11.24
CA PHE A 126 -2.41 -15.10 -11.34
C PHE A 126 -3.13 -13.75 -11.40
N ALA A 127 -2.66 -12.77 -10.61
CA ALA A 127 -3.17 -11.41 -10.63
C ALA A 127 -2.07 -10.42 -10.20
N ARG A 128 -2.22 -9.15 -10.63
CA ARG A 128 -1.37 -8.01 -10.28
C ARG A 128 -2.26 -6.84 -9.91
N GLU A 129 -1.83 -5.99 -8.96
CA GLU A 129 -2.60 -4.86 -8.43
C GLU A 129 -4.08 -5.26 -8.17
N MET A 130 -4.24 -6.46 -7.61
CA MET A 130 -5.56 -7.06 -7.42
C MET A 130 -6.35 -6.30 -6.37
N ALA A 131 -7.42 -5.64 -6.78
CA ALA A 131 -8.36 -5.02 -5.87
C ALA A 131 -9.09 -6.09 -5.04
N VAL A 132 -9.10 -5.93 -3.73
CA VAL A 132 -9.86 -6.78 -2.80
C VAL A 132 -10.78 -5.93 -1.96
N SER A 133 -12.02 -6.40 -1.81
CA SER A 133 -13.01 -5.79 -0.93
C SER A 133 -13.93 -6.88 -0.40
N ILE A 134 -13.99 -7.02 0.92
CA ILE A 134 -14.88 -7.99 1.57
C ILE A 134 -15.67 -7.30 2.69
N GLU A 135 -16.92 -7.66 2.84
CA GLU A 135 -17.73 -7.32 4.00
C GLU A 135 -17.36 -8.25 5.16
N VAL A 136 -17.04 -7.68 6.32
CA VAL A 136 -16.64 -8.42 7.53
C VAL A 136 -17.74 -8.42 8.57
N GLU A 137 -18.47 -7.31 8.67
CA GLU A 137 -19.70 -7.12 9.46
C GLU A 137 -20.67 -6.24 8.68
N ASP A 138 -21.92 -6.19 9.10
CA ASP A 138 -22.97 -5.37 8.48
C ASP A 138 -22.49 -3.93 8.24
N ASN A 139 -22.50 -3.51 6.97
CA ASN A 139 -22.05 -2.20 6.53
C ASN A 139 -20.56 -1.88 6.85
N PHE A 140 -19.71 -2.89 7.07
CA PHE A 140 -18.29 -2.67 7.25
C PHE A 140 -17.45 -3.59 6.36
N SER A 141 -16.61 -3.00 5.54
CA SER A 141 -15.72 -3.72 4.63
C SER A 141 -14.24 -3.48 4.96
N ILE A 142 -13.42 -4.44 4.59
CA ILE A 142 -11.98 -4.26 4.44
C ILE A 142 -11.63 -4.27 2.96
N ARG A 143 -10.69 -3.41 2.56
CA ARG A 143 -10.34 -3.24 1.15
C ARG A 143 -8.87 -2.88 0.96
N GLY A 144 -8.34 -3.18 -0.22
CA GLY A 144 -6.98 -2.81 -0.59
C GLY A 144 -6.60 -3.37 -1.94
N PHE A 145 -5.32 -3.28 -2.26
CA PHE A 145 -4.72 -3.83 -3.47
C PHE A 145 -3.61 -4.77 -3.09
N ILE A 146 -3.58 -5.95 -3.72
CA ILE A 146 -2.49 -6.92 -3.58
C ILE A 146 -1.58 -6.73 -4.78
N ASP A 147 -0.31 -6.40 -4.55
CA ASP A 147 0.63 -6.10 -5.62
C ASP A 147 0.75 -7.27 -6.61
N ARG A 148 0.89 -8.51 -6.09
CA ARG A 148 0.94 -9.71 -6.92
C ARG A 148 0.38 -10.94 -6.20
N VAL A 149 -0.36 -11.75 -6.94
CA VAL A 149 -0.81 -13.09 -6.52
C VAL A 149 -0.23 -14.10 -7.49
N ASP A 150 0.52 -15.07 -6.97
CA ASP A 150 0.98 -16.22 -7.73
C ASP A 150 0.18 -17.46 -7.35
N LYS A 151 -0.14 -18.32 -8.33
CA LYS A 151 -0.90 -19.54 -8.11
C LYS A 151 -0.20 -20.72 -8.82
N THR A 152 0.05 -21.80 -8.08
CA THR A 152 0.59 -23.02 -8.66
C THR A 152 -0.50 -23.82 -9.38
N PRO A 153 -0.15 -24.75 -10.29
CA PRO A 153 -1.12 -25.66 -10.88
C PRO A 153 -1.89 -26.50 -9.85
N ALA A 154 -1.31 -26.77 -8.69
CA ALA A 154 -1.97 -27.45 -7.56
C ALA A 154 -2.96 -26.55 -6.79
N GLY A 155 -3.00 -25.25 -7.11
CA GLY A 155 -3.89 -24.30 -6.47
C GLY A 155 -3.30 -23.61 -5.23
N ASP A 156 -2.05 -23.88 -4.87
CA ASP A 156 -1.36 -23.15 -3.79
C ASP A 156 -1.14 -21.69 -4.18
N VAL A 157 -1.43 -20.78 -3.27
CA VAL A 157 -1.37 -19.33 -3.50
C VAL A 157 -0.25 -18.69 -2.69
N ARG A 158 0.51 -17.81 -3.36
CA ARG A 158 1.45 -16.90 -2.75
C ARG A 158 0.97 -15.46 -2.94
N VAL A 159 0.81 -14.72 -1.84
CA VAL A 159 0.55 -13.29 -1.85
C VAL A 159 1.88 -12.57 -1.70
N VAL A 160 2.18 -11.66 -2.62
CA VAL A 160 3.44 -10.91 -2.68
C VAL A 160 3.16 -9.42 -2.57
N ASP A 161 3.98 -8.71 -1.81
CA ASP A 161 3.98 -7.25 -1.71
C ASP A 161 5.42 -6.74 -1.78
N TYR A 162 5.62 -5.70 -2.57
CA TYR A 162 6.92 -5.08 -2.80
C TYR A 162 7.13 -3.90 -1.84
N LYS A 163 8.32 -3.82 -1.27
CA LYS A 163 8.73 -2.70 -0.42
C LYS A 163 10.01 -2.10 -0.96
N SER A 164 9.94 -0.86 -1.43
CA SER A 164 11.12 -0.13 -1.95
C SER A 164 12.18 0.14 -0.87
N GLY A 165 11.78 0.15 0.40
CA GLY A 165 12.66 0.33 1.56
C GLY A 165 13.44 -0.92 1.97
N LYS A 166 14.18 -0.80 3.09
CA LYS A 166 14.91 -1.91 3.73
C LYS A 166 14.00 -2.69 4.67
N ALA A 167 14.24 -4.00 4.78
CA ALA A 167 13.55 -4.84 5.75
C ALA A 167 13.73 -4.30 7.17
N PRO A 168 12.67 -4.28 7.98
CA PRO A 168 12.78 -3.92 9.40
C PRO A 168 13.61 -4.96 10.14
N SER A 169 14.07 -4.60 11.35
CA SER A 169 14.63 -5.60 12.26
C SER A 169 13.53 -6.58 12.72
N ASP A 170 13.92 -7.75 13.18
CA ASP A 170 13.02 -8.83 13.61
C ASP A 170 11.96 -8.37 14.61
N ARG A 171 12.30 -7.40 15.46
CA ARG A 171 11.38 -6.79 16.43
C ARG A 171 10.14 -6.15 15.77
N TYR A 172 10.26 -5.69 14.53
CA TYR A 172 9.19 -5.01 13.80
C TYR A 172 8.60 -5.85 12.66
N ALA A 173 9.10 -7.07 12.46
CA ALA A 173 8.64 -7.98 11.41
C ALA A 173 7.14 -8.30 11.53
N SER A 174 6.63 -8.51 12.75
CA SER A 174 5.21 -8.78 13.00
C SER A 174 4.29 -7.62 12.61
N LYS A 175 4.76 -6.37 12.75
CA LYS A 175 4.00 -5.18 12.32
C LYS A 175 3.94 -5.10 10.80
N ALA A 176 5.05 -5.36 10.11
CA ALA A 176 5.10 -5.40 8.65
C ALA A 176 4.20 -6.52 8.09
N MET A 177 4.16 -7.67 8.75
CA MET A 177 3.36 -8.81 8.35
C MET A 177 1.85 -8.59 8.57
N PHE A 178 1.42 -7.60 9.35
CA PHE A 178 0.00 -7.32 9.56
C PHE A 178 -0.72 -6.96 8.25
N GLN A 179 -0.10 -6.18 7.37
CA GLN A 179 -0.64 -5.86 6.05
C GLN A 179 -0.85 -7.14 5.22
N MET A 180 0.12 -8.06 5.25
CA MET A 180 0.03 -9.31 4.51
C MET A 180 -1.08 -10.22 5.03
N ARG A 181 -1.25 -10.31 6.35
CA ARG A 181 -2.36 -11.05 6.97
C ARG A 181 -3.72 -10.43 6.65
N PHE A 182 -3.78 -9.11 6.52
CA PHE A 182 -4.99 -8.41 6.09
C PHE A 182 -5.38 -8.83 4.66
N TYR A 183 -4.43 -8.87 3.73
CA TYR A 183 -4.67 -9.35 2.38
C TYR A 183 -4.98 -10.85 2.31
N ALA A 184 -4.31 -11.65 3.15
CA ALA A 184 -4.60 -13.08 3.27
C ALA A 184 -6.02 -13.34 3.79
N LEU A 185 -6.50 -12.55 4.74
CA LEU A 185 -7.88 -12.60 5.23
C LEU A 185 -8.86 -12.27 4.10
N ALA A 186 -8.62 -11.20 3.34
CA ALA A 186 -9.45 -10.83 2.21
C ALA A 186 -9.50 -11.96 1.16
N TRP A 187 -8.34 -12.49 0.78
CA TRP A 187 -8.24 -13.63 -0.12
C TRP A 187 -9.03 -14.85 0.38
N TRP A 188 -8.82 -15.23 1.64
CA TRP A 188 -9.50 -16.39 2.23
C TRP A 188 -11.01 -16.23 2.23
N ARG A 189 -11.53 -15.07 2.60
CA ARG A 189 -12.97 -14.78 2.59
C ARG A 189 -13.58 -14.79 1.18
N MET A 190 -12.80 -14.39 0.15
CA MET A 190 -13.25 -14.40 -1.25
C MET A 190 -13.21 -15.81 -1.87
N THR A 191 -12.25 -16.65 -1.46
CA THR A 191 -11.94 -17.90 -2.16
C THR A 191 -12.11 -19.17 -1.33
N GLU A 192 -12.38 -19.03 -0.02
CA GLU A 192 -12.42 -20.10 0.99
C GLU A 192 -11.11 -20.88 1.13
N ARG A 193 -10.00 -20.35 0.58
CA ARG A 193 -8.67 -20.98 0.60
C ARG A 193 -7.65 -20.06 1.29
N VAL A 194 -7.01 -20.59 2.31
CA VAL A 194 -5.90 -19.88 2.99
C VAL A 194 -4.70 -19.83 2.03
N PRO A 195 -4.09 -18.65 1.81
CA PRO A 195 -2.86 -18.57 1.03
C PRO A 195 -1.74 -19.39 1.68
N LYS A 196 -1.00 -20.13 0.86
CA LYS A 196 0.12 -20.96 1.32
C LYS A 196 1.28 -20.14 1.84
N LEU A 197 1.53 -18.98 1.24
CA LEU A 197 2.69 -18.15 1.55
C LEU A 197 2.35 -16.66 1.42
N LEU A 198 2.74 -15.89 2.42
CA LEU A 198 2.79 -14.43 2.40
C LEU A 198 4.25 -14.00 2.27
N GLN A 199 4.56 -13.13 1.31
CA GLN A 199 5.93 -12.73 1.01
C GLN A 199 6.05 -11.21 0.85
N LEU A 200 6.81 -10.56 1.73
CA LEU A 200 7.28 -9.20 1.54
C LEU A 200 8.66 -9.24 0.90
N MET A 201 8.83 -8.49 -0.18
CA MET A 201 10.10 -8.35 -0.89
C MET A 201 10.67 -6.95 -0.64
N TYR A 202 11.72 -6.87 0.18
CA TYR A 202 12.37 -5.60 0.50
C TYR A 202 13.48 -5.29 -0.50
N LEU A 203 13.15 -4.47 -1.48
CA LEU A 203 14.03 -4.12 -2.60
C LEU A 203 15.19 -3.21 -2.19
N GLY A 204 15.08 -2.51 -1.07
CA GLY A 204 16.15 -1.66 -0.54
C GLY A 204 17.35 -2.41 0.04
N ASN A 205 17.25 -3.73 0.27
CA ASN A 205 18.37 -4.56 0.78
C ASN A 205 18.29 -6.04 0.39
N GLY A 206 17.42 -6.43 -0.56
CA GLY A 206 17.32 -7.77 -1.09
C GLY A 206 16.84 -8.83 -0.08
N LYS A 207 16.06 -8.44 0.92
CA LYS A 207 15.57 -9.37 1.94
C LYS A 207 14.11 -9.77 1.70
N PHE A 208 13.82 -11.04 1.99
CA PHE A 208 12.46 -11.56 2.08
C PHE A 208 12.02 -11.61 3.54
N LEU A 209 10.76 -11.26 3.77
CA LEU A 209 10.04 -11.66 4.98
C LEU A 209 8.89 -12.57 4.55
N ARG A 210 8.90 -13.82 5.02
CA ARG A 210 7.97 -14.86 4.61
C ARG A 210 7.19 -15.38 5.80
N TYR A 211 5.93 -15.75 5.55
CA TYR A 211 5.06 -16.30 6.57
C TYR A 211 4.03 -17.25 5.92
N GLU A 212 3.81 -18.40 6.54
CA GLU A 212 2.79 -19.37 6.16
C GLU A 212 1.62 -19.22 7.15
N PRO A 213 0.51 -18.58 6.76
CA PRO A 213 -0.63 -18.37 7.65
C PRO A 213 -1.48 -19.63 7.78
N ASP A 214 -2.19 -19.73 8.89
CA ASP A 214 -3.29 -20.66 9.08
C ASP A 214 -4.62 -19.93 9.32
N GLU A 215 -5.73 -20.66 9.39
CA GLU A 215 -7.06 -20.09 9.66
C GLU A 215 -7.12 -19.37 11.00
N GLY A 216 -6.43 -19.86 12.02
CA GLY A 216 -6.36 -19.24 13.34
C GLY A 216 -5.72 -17.86 13.30
N ASP A 217 -4.65 -17.70 12.49
CA ASP A 217 -4.02 -16.41 12.23
C ASP A 217 -4.98 -15.42 11.57
N LEU A 218 -5.77 -15.90 10.58
CA LEU A 218 -6.71 -15.05 9.84
C LEU A 218 -7.89 -14.64 10.71
N LEU A 219 -8.44 -15.54 11.50
CA LEU A 219 -9.47 -15.21 12.50
C LEU A 219 -8.97 -14.24 13.57
N SER A 220 -7.72 -14.39 14.00
CA SER A 220 -7.08 -13.46 14.95
C SER A 220 -6.89 -12.07 14.32
N THR A 221 -6.55 -12.03 13.03
CA THR A 221 -6.41 -10.79 12.26
C THR A 221 -7.76 -10.09 12.11
N GLU A 222 -8.83 -10.82 11.79
CA GLU A 222 -10.19 -10.29 11.70
C GLU A 222 -10.63 -9.67 13.03
N LYS A 223 -10.48 -10.40 14.14
CA LYS A 223 -10.78 -9.87 15.50
C LYS A 223 -10.01 -8.58 15.78
N ARG A 224 -8.74 -8.51 15.39
CA ARG A 224 -7.91 -7.32 15.56
C ARG A 224 -8.41 -6.15 14.72
N ILE A 225 -8.82 -6.38 13.47
CA ILE A 225 -9.39 -5.35 12.58
C ILE A 225 -10.69 -4.80 13.18
N LEU A 226 -11.57 -5.68 13.68
CA LEU A 226 -12.82 -5.28 14.32
C LEU A 226 -12.58 -4.48 15.62
N ALA A 227 -11.60 -4.86 16.42
CA ALA A 227 -11.22 -4.09 17.60
C ALA A 227 -10.69 -2.68 17.23
N ILE A 228 -9.91 -2.56 16.14
CA ILE A 228 -9.43 -1.26 15.64
C ILE A 228 -10.63 -0.43 15.13
N ARG A 229 -11.54 -1.03 14.36
CA ARG A 229 -12.79 -0.38 13.95
C ARG A 229 -13.54 0.19 15.15
N SER A 230 -13.74 -0.61 16.19
CA SER A 230 -14.45 -0.18 17.42
C SER A 230 -13.74 0.98 18.11
N ALA A 231 -12.41 0.96 18.18
CA ALA A 231 -11.63 2.06 18.75
C ALA A 231 -11.74 3.35 17.92
N ILE A 232 -11.73 3.24 16.58
CA ILE A 232 -11.97 4.37 15.68
C ILE A 232 -13.39 4.92 15.86
N ALA A 233 -14.40 4.04 15.96
CA ALA A 233 -15.79 4.44 16.19
C ALA A 233 -15.96 5.20 17.52
N GLN A 234 -15.34 4.72 18.60
CA GLN A 234 -15.33 5.45 19.88
C GLN A 234 -14.70 6.84 19.75
N SER A 235 -13.55 6.94 19.07
CA SER A 235 -12.89 8.24 18.80
C SER A 235 -13.79 9.18 18.01
N ALA A 236 -14.54 8.63 17.05
CA ALA A 236 -15.49 9.39 16.24
C ALA A 236 -16.70 9.85 17.03
N ASP A 237 -17.24 9.02 17.93
CA ASP A 237 -18.43 9.36 18.73
C ASP A 237 -18.17 10.51 19.69
N VAL A 238 -16.98 10.52 20.31
CA VAL A 238 -16.57 11.60 21.21
C VAL A 238 -15.82 12.72 20.48
N LEU A 239 -15.70 12.67 19.15
CA LEU A 239 -14.96 13.62 18.32
C LEU A 239 -13.52 13.86 18.80
N SER A 240 -12.87 12.83 19.34
CA SER A 240 -11.55 12.93 19.94
C SER A 240 -10.56 11.94 19.29
N PHE A 241 -9.56 12.50 18.61
CA PHE A 241 -8.46 11.77 17.99
C PHE A 241 -7.15 12.29 18.57
N PRO A 242 -6.71 11.79 19.74
CA PRO A 242 -5.53 12.33 20.41
C PRO A 242 -4.23 12.05 19.64
N PRO A 243 -3.24 12.95 19.70
CA PRO A 243 -1.92 12.66 19.17
C PRO A 243 -1.22 11.57 19.96
N SER A 244 -0.42 10.75 19.28
CA SER A 244 0.44 9.73 19.87
C SER A 244 1.91 10.02 19.50
N PRO A 245 2.62 10.87 20.27
CA PRO A 245 3.99 11.27 19.97
C PRO A 245 4.95 10.09 19.92
N SER A 246 5.77 10.04 18.87
CA SER A 246 6.78 9.01 18.66
C SER A 246 7.98 9.55 17.89
N LYS A 247 9.00 8.72 17.66
CA LYS A 247 10.14 9.11 16.80
C LYS A 247 9.70 9.41 15.36
N LEU A 248 8.56 8.89 14.92
CA LEU A 248 8.03 9.12 13.57
C LEU A 248 7.46 10.55 13.37
N CYS A 249 7.25 11.30 14.45
CA CYS A 249 6.78 12.70 14.36
C CYS A 249 7.78 13.63 13.66
N GLY A 250 9.06 13.22 13.54
CA GLY A 250 10.06 13.96 12.75
C GLY A 250 9.78 13.98 11.25
N TRP A 251 9.01 13.01 10.76
CA TRP A 251 8.61 12.86 9.33
C TRP A 251 7.12 13.07 9.11
N CYS A 252 6.39 13.60 10.10
CA CYS A 252 4.95 13.82 9.98
C CYS A 252 4.68 15.16 9.28
N SER A 253 4.03 15.12 8.12
CA SER A 253 3.64 16.30 7.34
C SER A 253 2.72 17.26 8.12
N PHE A 254 2.00 16.76 9.12
CA PHE A 254 1.05 17.53 9.92
C PHE A 254 1.59 17.99 11.27
N LYS A 255 2.90 18.00 11.47
CA LYS A 255 3.53 18.37 12.74
C LYS A 255 3.15 19.78 13.18
N SER A 256 3.04 20.73 12.24
CA SER A 256 2.65 22.11 12.50
C SER A 256 1.21 22.26 13.00
N LEU A 257 0.33 21.31 12.69
CA LEU A 257 -1.06 21.28 13.14
C LEU A 257 -1.26 20.45 14.43
N CYS A 258 -0.20 19.79 14.89
CA CYS A 258 -0.31 18.84 15.99
C CYS A 258 -0.24 19.52 17.36
N PRO A 259 -1.24 19.32 18.26
CA PRO A 259 -1.23 19.90 19.61
C PRO A 259 -0.03 19.49 20.46
N ALA A 260 0.53 18.30 20.24
CA ALA A 260 1.72 17.84 20.95
C ALA A 260 2.97 18.67 20.63
N PHE A 261 2.92 19.48 19.56
CA PHE A 261 3.99 20.39 19.14
C PHE A 261 3.53 21.86 19.09
N GLY A 262 2.44 22.19 19.79
CA GLY A 262 1.92 23.56 19.89
C GLY A 262 1.04 24.00 18.72
N GLY A 263 0.72 23.09 17.78
CA GLY A 263 -0.19 23.36 16.66
C GLY A 263 -1.66 23.29 17.07
N THR A 264 -2.52 23.75 16.16
CA THR A 264 -3.97 23.69 16.31
C THR A 264 -4.56 22.92 15.12
N PRO A 265 -5.21 21.76 15.36
CA PRO A 265 -5.90 21.04 14.31
C PRO A 265 -7.04 21.87 13.72
N PRO A 266 -7.40 21.69 12.44
CA PRO A 266 -8.59 22.31 11.87
C PRO A 266 -9.85 21.85 12.64
N PRO A 267 -10.96 22.62 12.57
CA PRO A 267 -12.24 22.17 13.07
C PRO A 267 -12.63 20.83 12.48
N MET A 268 -13.29 19.98 13.28
CA MET A 268 -13.77 18.69 12.78
C MET A 268 -14.79 18.92 11.64
N PRO A 269 -14.62 18.30 10.47
CA PRO A 269 -15.60 18.43 9.39
C PRO A 269 -16.95 17.79 9.78
N PRO A 270 -18.06 18.21 9.16
CA PRO A 270 -19.35 17.57 9.34
C PRO A 270 -19.29 16.06 9.07
N ARG A 271 -20.04 15.25 9.83
CA ARG A 271 -20.00 13.78 9.71
C ARG A 271 -20.37 13.26 8.32
N ASP A 272 -21.17 13.99 7.58
CA ASP A 272 -21.59 13.61 6.21
C ASP A 272 -20.42 13.68 5.21
N ASP A 273 -19.41 14.50 5.49
CA ASP A 273 -18.22 14.65 4.64
C ASP A 273 -17.17 13.55 4.86
N TRP A 274 -17.31 12.74 5.93
CA TRP A 274 -16.30 11.71 6.27
C TRP A 274 -16.27 10.55 5.27
N THR A 275 -17.36 10.32 4.53
CA THR A 275 -17.52 9.20 3.59
C THR A 275 -17.29 9.59 2.12
N SER A 276 -17.33 10.88 1.79
CA SER A 276 -17.14 11.36 0.43
C SER A 276 -15.66 11.27 0.01
N GLY A 277 -15.32 10.34 -0.86
CA GLY A 277 -13.94 10.16 -1.38
C GLY A 277 -13.54 8.71 -1.69
N SER A 278 -14.50 7.83 -1.96
CA SER A 278 -14.29 6.39 -2.19
C SER A 278 -14.45 5.97 -3.67
N THR A 279 -14.38 6.89 -4.62
CA THR A 279 -14.73 6.62 -6.03
C THR A 279 -13.70 5.75 -6.77
N LEU A 280 -12.42 5.81 -6.40
CA LEU A 280 -11.37 5.09 -7.15
C LEU A 280 -11.40 3.56 -6.98
N VAL A 281 -12.05 3.03 -5.94
CA VAL A 281 -12.13 1.57 -5.73
C VAL A 281 -13.36 0.96 -6.37
N SER A 282 -14.45 1.71 -6.58
CA SER A 282 -15.64 1.21 -7.29
C SER A 282 -15.33 0.90 -8.75
N ASP A 283 -14.56 1.75 -9.42
CA ASP A 283 -14.20 1.55 -10.83
C ASP A 283 -13.24 0.36 -11.02
N ALA A 284 -12.29 0.18 -10.09
CA ALA A 284 -11.38 -0.97 -10.11
C ALA A 284 -12.08 -2.31 -9.76
N LEU A 285 -13.09 -2.29 -8.89
CA LEU A 285 -13.87 -3.48 -8.54
C LEU A 285 -14.80 -3.94 -9.67
N GLU A 286 -15.29 -3.04 -10.52
CA GLU A 286 -16.07 -3.42 -11.71
C GLU A 286 -15.22 -4.16 -12.74
N ILE A 287 -13.93 -3.77 -12.89
CA ILE A 287 -12.98 -4.46 -13.78
C ILE A 287 -12.63 -5.85 -13.23
N THR A 288 -12.49 -6.00 -11.91
CA THR A 288 -12.14 -7.28 -11.28
C THR A 288 -13.32 -8.27 -11.28
N ASN A 289 -14.55 -7.79 -11.18
CA ASN A 289 -15.76 -8.63 -11.28
C ASN A 289 -15.99 -9.20 -12.70
N GLN A 290 -15.47 -8.58 -13.75
CA GLN A 290 -15.49 -9.14 -15.11
C GLN A 290 -14.54 -10.34 -15.26
N HIS A 291 -13.51 -10.45 -14.41
CA HIS A 291 -12.60 -11.61 -14.38
C HIS A 291 -12.93 -12.59 -13.23
N GLY A 292 -13.89 -12.23 -12.37
CA GLY A 292 -14.29 -13.01 -11.18
C GLY A 292 -15.06 -14.30 -11.48
N SER A 293 -15.47 -14.57 -12.74
CA SER A 293 -16.13 -15.82 -13.13
C SER A 293 -15.22 -17.05 -13.15
N ASP A 294 -13.89 -16.86 -13.06
CA ASP A 294 -12.91 -17.95 -13.11
C ASP A 294 -12.46 -18.47 -11.73
N PHE A 295 -13.00 -17.91 -10.64
CA PHE A 295 -12.65 -18.37 -9.29
C PHE A 295 -13.23 -19.73 -8.89
N GLY A 296 -14.18 -20.30 -9.67
CA GLY A 296 -15.05 -21.38 -9.22
C GLY A 296 -15.08 -22.68 -10.02
N ARG A 297 -14.33 -22.87 -11.09
CA ARG A 297 -14.32 -24.16 -11.80
C ARG A 297 -13.01 -24.91 -11.61
N ALA A 298 -13.08 -25.99 -10.80
CA ALA A 298 -12.10 -27.06 -10.88
C ALA A 298 -12.22 -27.74 -12.27
N PRO A 299 -11.12 -28.11 -12.93
CA PRO A 299 -11.21 -28.98 -14.11
C PRO A 299 -11.72 -30.36 -13.68
N GLU A 300 -12.73 -30.86 -14.39
CA GLU A 300 -13.17 -32.28 -14.33
C GLU A 300 -12.06 -33.20 -14.77
#